data_71665abd82f06213dde275b368b81cf4
#
_entry.id   71665abd82f06213dde275b368b81cf4
#
_cell.length_a   1.000
_cell.length_b   1.000
_cell.length_c   1.000
_cell.angle_alpha   90.00
_cell.angle_beta   90.00
_cell.angle_gamma   90.00
#
_symmetry.space_group_name_H-M   'P 1'
#
loop_
_entity.id
_entity.type
_entity.pdbx_description
1 polymer ?
#
loop_
_entity_poly.entity_id
_entity_poly.type
_entity_poly.pdbx_seq_one_letter_code
_entity_poly.pdbx_strand_id
1 'polypeptide(L)'
;MTPAARVKPEDFFTPDEWLLLSSRSSFKGLALLLHCWVLIGLAIATGVVWPITIPLMVMVVGTRQLGLFVLMHDAAHGLLHPNRRINDRAALWFGGSELHIYRPYHLQHHRFVQQSADPDLVLSAPFPISPASLRRKIVRDLTGQTFIKQRFGPLADKMRVPKSNESVWVLIALEVKAQRAFLITNSIGFALFTAAGLWWAWLLMWLLPMATWLPLVSRLRNIAEHALIVENSTDPLRHARTTHTNFFERALIAPYWVNYHGEHHMFTQIPCWNLPKAHWLLASKGITARIEVQGSYAAVLQRVTTEAVL
;
A
#
# COMPACT_ATOMS: atom_id res chain seq x y z
N MET A 1 -21.16 6.53 -15.44
CA MET A 1 -20.52 7.12 -14.25
C MET A 1 -19.58 8.21 -14.70
N THR A 2 -19.58 9.35 -14.01
CA THR A 2 -18.68 10.45 -14.29
C THR A 2 -17.38 10.25 -13.50
N PRO A 3 -16.19 10.40 -14.11
CA PRO A 3 -14.92 10.36 -13.39
C PRO A 3 -14.91 11.37 -12.23
N ALA A 4 -14.19 11.03 -11.16
CA ALA A 4 -14.01 11.92 -10.03
C ALA A 4 -13.39 13.25 -10.48
N ALA A 5 -13.83 14.36 -9.89
CA ALA A 5 -13.28 15.68 -10.15
C ALA A 5 -11.79 15.71 -9.77
N ARG A 6 -11.01 16.52 -10.49
CA ARG A 6 -9.57 16.67 -10.23
C ARG A 6 -9.25 18.16 -10.02
N VAL A 7 -8.26 18.40 -9.17
CA VAL A 7 -7.70 19.75 -9.00
C VAL A 7 -6.78 20.09 -10.15
N LYS A 8 -6.66 21.38 -10.44
CA LYS A 8 -5.63 21.89 -11.34
C LYS A 8 -4.47 22.40 -10.49
N PRO A 9 -3.23 21.98 -10.76
CA PRO A 9 -2.07 22.40 -9.97
C PRO A 9 -1.90 23.93 -9.90
N GLU A 10 -2.21 24.63 -10.97
CA GLU A 10 -2.15 26.09 -11.07
C GLU A 10 -3.05 26.85 -10.10
N ASP A 11 -4.10 26.21 -9.57
CA ASP A 11 -4.98 26.80 -8.56
C ASP A 11 -4.33 26.79 -7.15
N PHE A 12 -3.24 26.04 -6.97
CA PHE A 12 -2.61 25.78 -5.67
C PHE A 12 -1.13 26.15 -5.62
N PHE A 13 -0.42 26.04 -6.73
CA PHE A 13 1.03 26.20 -6.80
C PHE A 13 1.42 27.17 -7.91
N THR A 14 2.47 27.95 -7.67
CA THR A 14 3.13 28.69 -8.74
C THR A 14 3.80 27.74 -9.73
N PRO A 15 4.13 28.17 -10.95
CA PRO A 15 4.84 27.31 -11.91
C PRO A 15 6.16 26.73 -11.38
N ASP A 16 6.93 27.52 -10.61
CA ASP A 16 8.20 27.08 -10.02
C ASP A 16 7.97 26.07 -8.88
N GLU A 17 6.98 26.29 -8.01
CA GLU A 17 6.59 25.34 -6.98
C GLU A 17 6.16 24.01 -7.61
N TRP A 18 5.33 24.07 -8.65
CA TRP A 18 4.85 22.88 -9.34
C TRP A 18 5.96 22.11 -10.03
N LEU A 19 6.85 22.80 -10.74
CA LEU A 19 8.02 22.19 -11.38
C LEU A 19 8.89 21.45 -10.36
N LEU A 20 9.10 22.07 -9.19
CA LEU A 20 9.88 21.47 -8.13
C LEU A 20 9.19 20.23 -7.53
N LEU A 21 7.87 20.32 -7.27
CA LEU A 21 7.08 19.23 -6.65
C LEU A 21 6.93 18.03 -7.58
N SER A 22 6.65 18.27 -8.87
CA SER A 22 6.40 17.21 -9.86
C SER A 22 7.68 16.64 -10.48
N SER A 23 8.86 17.20 -10.13
CA SER A 23 10.14 16.77 -10.69
C SER A 23 10.44 15.31 -10.32
N ARG A 24 10.72 14.50 -11.34
CA ARG A 24 11.15 13.10 -11.19
C ARG A 24 12.67 13.04 -11.11
N SER A 25 13.17 12.09 -10.33
CA SER A 25 14.61 11.87 -10.18
C SER A 25 15.02 10.55 -10.80
N SER A 26 16.12 10.51 -11.52
CA SER A 26 16.74 9.27 -12.00
C SER A 26 17.41 8.45 -10.91
N PHE A 27 17.55 9.02 -9.70
CA PHE A 27 18.23 8.38 -8.57
C PHE A 27 17.32 8.13 -7.37
N LYS A 28 16.50 9.11 -6.94
CA LYS A 28 15.78 9.04 -5.65
C LYS A 28 14.88 7.80 -5.51
N GLY A 29 14.07 7.49 -6.51
CA GLY A 29 13.17 6.34 -6.45
C GLY A 29 13.93 5.01 -6.35
N LEU A 30 15.02 4.85 -7.11
CA LEU A 30 15.89 3.67 -7.03
C LEU A 30 16.63 3.59 -5.69
N ALA A 31 17.07 4.72 -5.15
CA ALA A 31 17.70 4.78 -3.82
C ALA A 31 16.71 4.40 -2.71
N LEU A 32 15.44 4.82 -2.78
CA LEU A 32 14.40 4.39 -1.83
C LEU A 32 14.14 2.90 -1.93
N LEU A 33 14.14 2.33 -3.14
CA LEU A 33 13.98 0.91 -3.34
C LEU A 33 15.16 0.11 -2.74
N LEU A 34 16.39 0.56 -3.00
CA LEU A 34 17.60 -0.02 -2.39
C LEU A 34 17.56 0.11 -0.86
N HIS A 35 17.22 1.28 -0.33
CA HIS A 35 17.06 1.51 1.11
C HIS A 35 16.04 0.53 1.72
N CYS A 36 14.93 0.27 1.04
CA CYS A 36 13.93 -0.70 1.50
C CYS A 36 14.53 -2.10 1.65
N TRP A 37 15.24 -2.57 0.64
CA TRP A 37 15.91 -3.88 0.65
C TRP A 37 17.04 -3.98 1.66
N VAL A 38 17.82 -2.91 1.84
CA VAL A 38 18.87 -2.85 2.88
C VAL A 38 18.23 -2.98 4.26
N LEU A 39 17.14 -2.28 4.55
CA LEU A 39 16.45 -2.41 5.84
C LEU A 39 15.87 -3.82 6.05
N ILE A 40 15.32 -4.45 5.01
CA ILE A 40 14.86 -5.85 5.08
C ILE A 40 16.03 -6.77 5.41
N GLY A 41 17.15 -6.64 4.68
CA GLY A 41 18.34 -7.45 4.90
C GLY A 41 18.92 -7.28 6.30
N LEU A 42 19.03 -6.05 6.79
CA LEU A 42 19.50 -5.75 8.14
C LEU A 42 18.56 -6.32 9.22
N ALA A 43 17.25 -6.19 9.04
CA ALA A 43 16.28 -6.76 9.97
C ALA A 43 16.37 -8.29 10.03
N ILE A 44 16.49 -8.95 8.87
CA ILE A 44 16.67 -10.41 8.83
C ILE A 44 17.99 -10.80 9.49
N ALA A 45 19.11 -10.15 9.17
CA ALA A 45 20.41 -10.40 9.77
C ALA A 45 20.37 -10.22 11.30
N THR A 46 19.73 -9.14 11.79
CA THR A 46 19.53 -8.89 13.22
C THR A 46 18.76 -10.03 13.89
N GLY A 47 17.65 -10.48 13.29
CA GLY A 47 16.86 -11.59 13.83
C GLY A 47 17.61 -12.93 13.83
N VAL A 48 18.48 -13.17 12.83
CA VAL A 48 19.34 -14.37 12.77
C VAL A 48 20.40 -14.34 13.86
N VAL A 49 21.09 -13.20 14.05
CA VAL A 49 22.17 -13.06 15.03
C VAL A 49 21.63 -12.99 16.46
N TRP A 50 20.50 -12.29 16.66
CA TRP A 50 19.88 -12.12 17.98
C TRP A 50 18.40 -12.55 17.94
N PRO A 51 18.10 -13.85 18.10
CA PRO A 51 16.73 -14.39 17.94
C PRO A 51 15.68 -13.75 18.84
N ILE A 52 16.05 -13.19 19.99
CA ILE A 52 15.14 -12.45 20.86
C ILE A 52 14.50 -11.23 20.16
N THR A 53 15.14 -10.70 19.12
CA THR A 53 14.64 -9.56 18.34
C THR A 53 13.63 -9.93 17.25
N ILE A 54 13.45 -11.23 16.96
CA ILE A 54 12.58 -11.71 15.86
C ILE A 54 11.20 -11.05 15.88
N PRO A 55 10.46 -10.94 17.00
CA PRO A 55 9.14 -10.33 16.99
C PRO A 55 9.15 -8.88 16.46
N LEU A 56 10.13 -8.07 16.86
CA LEU A 56 10.28 -6.70 16.36
C LEU A 56 10.72 -6.69 14.89
N MET A 57 11.64 -7.57 14.50
CA MET A 57 12.13 -7.64 13.12
C MET A 57 11.03 -8.11 12.15
N VAL A 58 10.12 -8.99 12.58
CA VAL A 58 8.91 -9.35 11.83
C VAL A 58 8.07 -8.12 11.52
N MET A 59 7.86 -7.23 12.51
CA MET A 59 7.14 -5.98 12.30
C MET A 59 7.88 -5.07 11.30
N VAL A 60 9.18 -4.92 11.45
CA VAL A 60 10.01 -4.10 10.55
C VAL A 60 9.96 -4.65 9.12
N VAL A 61 10.19 -5.94 8.92
CA VAL A 61 10.14 -6.57 7.59
C VAL A 61 8.77 -6.43 6.96
N GLY A 62 7.69 -6.72 7.68
CA GLY A 62 6.32 -6.57 7.14
C GLY A 62 5.99 -5.14 6.74
N THR A 63 6.46 -4.15 7.51
CA THR A 63 6.32 -2.74 7.13
C THR A 63 7.17 -2.39 5.91
N ARG A 64 8.38 -2.95 5.76
CA ARG A 64 9.20 -2.74 4.56
C ARG A 64 8.59 -3.45 3.34
N GLN A 65 7.95 -4.59 3.50
CA GLN A 65 7.14 -5.21 2.44
C GLN A 65 6.01 -4.26 1.98
N LEU A 66 5.29 -3.61 2.90
CA LEU A 66 4.39 -2.52 2.55
C LEU A 66 5.12 -1.38 1.83
N GLY A 67 6.34 -1.04 2.26
CA GLY A 67 7.18 -0.03 1.61
C GLY A 67 7.48 -0.36 0.14
N LEU A 68 7.73 -1.63 -0.20
CA LEU A 68 7.89 -2.06 -1.59
C LEU A 68 6.59 -1.84 -2.39
N PHE A 69 5.41 -2.10 -1.80
CA PHE A 69 4.12 -1.79 -2.44
C PHE A 69 3.89 -0.29 -2.62
N VAL A 70 4.29 0.55 -1.66
CA VAL A 70 4.21 2.01 -1.79
C VAL A 70 5.10 2.52 -2.94
N LEU A 71 6.32 1.99 -3.08
CA LEU A 71 7.20 2.34 -4.20
C LEU A 71 6.66 1.81 -5.54
N MET A 72 6.05 0.64 -5.56
CA MET A 72 5.34 0.13 -6.74
C MET A 72 4.12 0.99 -7.09
N HIS A 73 3.40 1.50 -6.12
CA HIS A 73 2.31 2.45 -6.30
C HIS A 73 2.79 3.73 -7.00
N ASP A 74 3.92 4.32 -6.56
CA ASP A 74 4.55 5.44 -7.27
C ASP A 74 4.94 5.06 -8.71
N ALA A 75 5.47 3.84 -8.90
CA ALA A 75 5.78 3.35 -10.24
C ALA A 75 4.52 3.15 -11.12
N ALA A 76 3.36 2.88 -10.54
CA ALA A 76 2.10 2.81 -11.28
C ALA A 76 1.76 4.17 -11.92
N HIS A 77 2.07 5.27 -11.24
CA HIS A 77 1.98 6.64 -11.77
C HIS A 77 3.18 7.03 -12.64
N GLY A 78 4.22 6.19 -12.75
CA GLY A 78 5.44 6.48 -13.51
C GLY A 78 6.39 7.43 -12.79
N LEU A 79 6.36 7.46 -11.46
CA LEU A 79 7.10 8.43 -10.63
C LEU A 79 8.42 7.90 -10.10
N LEU A 80 8.63 6.58 -10.04
CA LEU A 80 9.84 5.97 -9.49
C LEU A 80 11.10 6.33 -10.28
N HIS A 81 10.98 6.52 -11.61
CA HIS A 81 12.07 6.92 -12.48
C HIS A 81 11.55 7.65 -13.73
N PRO A 82 12.27 8.69 -14.28
CA PRO A 82 11.86 9.39 -15.49
C PRO A 82 11.76 8.49 -16.72
N ASN A 83 12.71 7.55 -16.88
CA ASN A 83 12.65 6.55 -17.93
C ASN A 83 11.64 5.47 -17.61
N ARG A 84 10.59 5.36 -18.42
CA ARG A 84 9.46 4.43 -18.21
C ARG A 84 9.90 2.96 -18.12
N ARG A 85 10.88 2.54 -18.93
CA ARG A 85 11.35 1.15 -18.91
C ARG A 85 12.07 0.81 -17.61
N ILE A 86 12.88 1.75 -17.08
CA ILE A 86 13.55 1.58 -15.78
C ILE A 86 12.51 1.59 -14.67
N ASN A 87 11.57 2.55 -14.67
CA ASN A 87 10.47 2.62 -13.72
C ASN A 87 9.72 1.28 -13.60
N ASP A 88 9.30 0.72 -14.74
CA ASP A 88 8.47 -0.47 -14.76
C ASP A 88 9.28 -1.74 -14.38
N ARG A 89 10.54 -1.85 -14.85
CA ARG A 89 11.41 -2.97 -14.49
C ARG A 89 11.79 -2.97 -13.01
N ALA A 90 12.13 -1.80 -12.46
CA ALA A 90 12.46 -1.69 -11.04
C ALA A 90 11.25 -2.08 -10.17
N ALA A 91 10.04 -1.59 -10.48
CA ALA A 91 8.85 -1.94 -9.73
C ALA A 91 8.49 -3.43 -9.84
N LEU A 92 8.67 -4.05 -11.02
CA LEU A 92 8.33 -5.45 -11.24
C LEU A 92 9.30 -6.40 -10.50
N TRP A 93 10.61 -6.22 -10.69
CA TRP A 93 11.61 -7.16 -10.20
C TRP A 93 12.05 -6.90 -8.77
N PHE A 94 12.17 -5.63 -8.38
CA PHE A 94 12.62 -5.28 -7.04
C PHE A 94 11.47 -5.04 -6.07
N GLY A 95 10.27 -4.66 -6.57
CA GLY A 95 9.05 -4.55 -5.76
C GLY A 95 8.34 -5.88 -5.52
N GLY A 96 8.69 -6.95 -6.28
CA GLY A 96 8.11 -8.30 -6.11
C GLY A 96 6.63 -8.39 -6.46
N SER A 97 6.11 -7.53 -7.35
CA SER A 97 4.69 -7.45 -7.65
C SER A 97 4.40 -7.27 -9.13
N GLU A 98 3.18 -7.61 -9.52
CA GLU A 98 2.68 -7.54 -10.91
C GLU A 98 2.20 -6.12 -11.25
N LEU A 99 3.13 -5.20 -11.51
CA LEU A 99 2.83 -3.80 -11.81
C LEU A 99 1.81 -3.63 -12.97
N HIS A 100 1.87 -4.47 -13.99
CA HIS A 100 0.98 -4.40 -15.14
C HIS A 100 -0.48 -4.79 -14.81
N ILE A 101 -0.70 -5.56 -13.75
CA ILE A 101 -2.03 -5.87 -13.21
C ILE A 101 -2.46 -4.75 -12.25
N TYR A 102 -1.54 -4.32 -11.37
CA TYR A 102 -1.84 -3.32 -10.37
C TYR A 102 -2.12 -1.94 -10.96
N ARG A 103 -1.36 -1.51 -11.95
CA ARG A 103 -1.51 -0.16 -12.54
C ARG A 103 -2.92 0.15 -13.06
N PRO A 104 -3.56 -0.67 -13.93
CA PRO A 104 -4.92 -0.38 -14.38
C PRO A 104 -5.93 -0.40 -13.24
N TYR A 105 -5.80 -1.31 -12.28
CA TYR A 105 -6.62 -1.37 -11.08
C TYR A 105 -6.52 -0.07 -10.27
N HIS A 106 -5.29 0.38 -9.98
CA HIS A 106 -5.04 1.58 -9.19
C HIS A 106 -5.45 2.88 -9.91
N LEU A 107 -5.23 2.98 -11.22
CA LEU A 107 -5.71 4.13 -11.99
C LEU A 107 -7.23 4.17 -12.09
N GLN A 108 -7.92 3.03 -12.04
CA GLN A 108 -9.38 2.97 -11.93
C GLN A 108 -9.84 3.48 -10.56
N HIS A 109 -9.15 3.13 -9.46
CA HIS A 109 -9.41 3.69 -8.14
C HIS A 109 -9.34 5.24 -8.17
N HIS A 110 -8.26 5.83 -8.66
CA HIS A 110 -8.15 7.29 -8.80
C HIS A 110 -9.21 7.91 -9.71
N ARG A 111 -9.67 7.18 -10.71
CA ARG A 111 -10.69 7.67 -11.64
C ARG A 111 -12.08 7.70 -11.02
N PHE A 112 -12.38 6.77 -10.13
CA PHE A 112 -13.72 6.57 -9.55
C PHE A 112 -13.72 6.54 -8.03
N VAL A 113 -12.74 7.20 -7.41
CA VAL A 113 -12.56 7.19 -5.96
C VAL A 113 -13.88 7.47 -5.21
N GLN A 114 -14.16 6.62 -4.20
CA GLN A 114 -15.40 6.66 -3.40
C GLN A 114 -16.71 6.53 -4.21
N GLN A 115 -16.67 5.98 -5.41
CA GLN A 115 -17.85 5.67 -6.23
C GLN A 115 -18.01 4.15 -6.36
N SER A 116 -19.18 3.68 -6.81
CA SER A 116 -19.46 2.25 -6.97
C SER A 116 -18.55 1.52 -7.96
N ALA A 117 -17.86 2.24 -8.86
CA ALA A 117 -16.85 1.67 -9.77
C ALA A 117 -15.44 1.70 -9.20
N ASP A 118 -15.25 2.21 -7.98
CA ASP A 118 -13.97 2.18 -7.28
C ASP A 118 -13.67 0.75 -6.81
N PRO A 119 -12.60 0.10 -7.30
CA PRO A 119 -12.27 -1.26 -6.88
C PRO A 119 -11.82 -1.34 -5.41
N ASP A 120 -11.40 -0.22 -4.79
CA ASP A 120 -10.99 -0.14 -3.40
C ASP A 120 -12.15 0.20 -2.44
N LEU A 121 -13.36 0.50 -2.94
CA LEU A 121 -14.49 0.83 -2.09
C LEU A 121 -14.79 -0.24 -1.04
N VAL A 122 -14.64 -1.52 -1.40
CA VAL A 122 -14.82 -2.65 -0.48
C VAL A 122 -13.81 -2.67 0.68
N LEU A 123 -12.67 -2.00 0.54
CA LEU A 123 -11.63 -1.91 1.56
C LEU A 123 -11.91 -0.77 2.55
N SER A 124 -12.59 0.29 2.08
CA SER A 124 -12.92 1.49 2.85
C SER A 124 -14.36 1.50 3.37
N ALA A 125 -15.21 0.58 2.94
CA ALA A 125 -16.59 0.40 3.39
C ALA A 125 -16.78 -1.01 4.00
N PRO A 126 -17.81 -1.23 4.85
CA PRO A 126 -18.60 -0.22 5.51
C PRO A 126 -17.89 0.29 6.77
N PHE A 127 -17.72 1.57 6.87
CA PHE A 127 -17.35 2.25 8.11
C PHE A 127 -18.46 3.28 8.41
N PRO A 128 -18.76 3.54 9.68
CA PRO A 128 -18.10 3.06 10.92
C PRO A 128 -18.41 1.58 11.23
N ILE A 129 -17.57 0.96 12.05
CA ILE A 129 -17.73 -0.42 12.51
C ILE A 129 -17.57 -0.52 14.04
N SER A 130 -18.13 -1.56 14.67
CA SER A 130 -17.93 -1.76 16.11
C SER A 130 -16.47 -2.08 16.45
N PRO A 131 -15.97 -1.72 17.65
CA PRO A 131 -14.65 -2.10 18.13
C PRO A 131 -14.40 -3.61 18.08
N ALA A 132 -15.42 -4.42 18.36
CA ALA A 132 -15.34 -5.87 18.24
C ALA A 132 -15.12 -6.33 16.80
N SER A 133 -15.72 -5.65 15.81
CA SER A 133 -15.51 -5.94 14.39
C SER A 133 -14.08 -5.59 13.96
N LEU A 134 -13.55 -4.43 14.37
CA LEU A 134 -12.17 -4.06 14.11
C LEU A 134 -11.19 -5.07 14.73
N ARG A 135 -11.40 -5.46 16.00
CA ARG A 135 -10.58 -6.47 16.66
C ARG A 135 -10.57 -7.80 15.91
N ARG A 136 -11.73 -8.29 15.43
CA ARG A 136 -11.78 -9.53 14.61
C ARG A 136 -11.00 -9.39 13.32
N LYS A 137 -11.04 -8.24 12.67
CA LYS A 137 -10.25 -7.96 11.44
C LYS A 137 -8.75 -8.00 11.74
N ILE A 138 -8.29 -7.36 12.82
CA ILE A 138 -6.89 -7.36 13.28
C ILE A 138 -6.41 -8.79 13.60
N VAL A 139 -7.21 -9.56 14.34
CA VAL A 139 -6.88 -10.97 14.67
C VAL A 139 -6.73 -11.80 13.38
N ARG A 140 -7.63 -11.65 12.40
CA ARG A 140 -7.51 -12.37 11.12
C ARG A 140 -6.25 -12.00 10.34
N ASP A 141 -5.84 -10.74 10.41
CA ASP A 141 -4.59 -10.31 9.78
C ASP A 141 -3.39 -10.95 10.48
N LEU A 142 -3.30 -10.81 11.80
CA LEU A 142 -2.19 -11.33 12.61
C LEU A 142 -2.08 -12.87 12.64
N THR A 143 -3.18 -13.57 12.38
CA THR A 143 -3.21 -15.05 12.31
C THR A 143 -3.04 -15.59 10.89
N GLY A 144 -2.75 -14.74 9.89
CA GLY A 144 -2.52 -15.14 8.50
C GLY A 144 -3.78 -15.49 7.70
N GLN A 145 -4.97 -15.47 8.31
CA GLN A 145 -6.23 -15.80 7.63
C GLN A 145 -6.50 -14.89 6.42
N THR A 146 -6.18 -13.59 6.56
CA THR A 146 -6.33 -12.64 5.45
C THR A 146 -5.41 -12.99 4.29
N PHE A 147 -4.14 -13.33 4.56
CA PHE A 147 -3.18 -13.76 3.54
C PHE A 147 -3.66 -15.01 2.80
N ILE A 148 -4.09 -16.05 3.54
CA ILE A 148 -4.64 -17.28 2.94
C ILE A 148 -5.84 -16.97 2.07
N LYS A 149 -6.79 -16.16 2.54
CA LYS A 149 -7.96 -15.77 1.76
C LYS A 149 -7.58 -15.01 0.49
N GLN A 150 -6.63 -14.10 0.55
CA GLN A 150 -6.18 -13.33 -0.62
C GLN A 150 -5.46 -14.20 -1.66
N ARG A 151 -4.70 -15.20 -1.24
CA ARG A 151 -3.93 -16.08 -2.14
C ARG A 151 -4.74 -17.21 -2.74
N PHE A 152 -5.62 -17.82 -1.96
CA PHE A 152 -6.37 -19.03 -2.38
C PHE A 152 -7.85 -18.77 -2.60
N GLY A 153 -8.41 -17.65 -2.09
CA GLY A 153 -9.82 -17.29 -2.27
C GLY A 153 -10.24 -17.23 -3.72
N PRO A 154 -9.51 -16.54 -4.61
CA PRO A 154 -9.90 -16.45 -6.03
C PRO A 154 -10.03 -17.82 -6.72
N LEU A 155 -9.17 -18.77 -6.40
CA LEU A 155 -9.26 -20.13 -6.90
C LEU A 155 -10.48 -20.87 -6.30
N ALA A 156 -10.65 -20.76 -4.98
CA ALA A 156 -11.78 -21.38 -4.30
C ALA A 156 -13.13 -20.86 -4.79
N ASP A 157 -13.26 -19.56 -5.06
CA ASP A 157 -14.48 -18.96 -5.60
C ASP A 157 -14.76 -19.41 -7.03
N LYS A 158 -13.74 -19.52 -7.88
CA LYS A 158 -13.87 -20.08 -9.23
C LYS A 158 -14.30 -21.55 -9.23
N MET A 159 -13.82 -22.33 -8.25
CA MET A 159 -14.17 -23.73 -8.09
C MET A 159 -15.59 -23.92 -7.54
N ARG A 160 -16.10 -22.99 -6.72
CA ARG A 160 -17.46 -23.05 -6.16
C ARG A 160 -18.56 -22.68 -7.15
N VAL A 161 -18.29 -21.74 -8.05
CA VAL A 161 -19.23 -21.28 -9.07
C VAL A 161 -18.53 -21.33 -10.42
N PRO A 162 -18.43 -22.52 -11.05
CA PRO A 162 -17.83 -22.64 -12.38
C PRO A 162 -18.65 -21.83 -13.38
N LYS A 163 -18.04 -20.81 -14.00
CA LYS A 163 -18.69 -20.02 -15.06
C LYS A 163 -18.69 -20.74 -16.42
N SER A 164 -18.02 -21.86 -16.51
CA SER A 164 -17.86 -22.68 -17.73
C SER A 164 -17.51 -24.11 -17.35
N ASN A 165 -17.62 -25.04 -18.30
CA ASN A 165 -17.14 -26.44 -18.16
C ASN A 165 -15.62 -26.57 -18.15
N GLU A 166 -14.91 -25.56 -17.62
CA GLU A 166 -13.44 -25.57 -17.54
C GLU A 166 -12.93 -26.61 -16.53
N SER A 167 -11.95 -27.37 -16.96
CA SER A 167 -11.27 -28.32 -16.09
C SER A 167 -10.62 -27.60 -14.90
N VAL A 168 -10.65 -28.23 -13.71
CA VAL A 168 -9.96 -27.75 -12.50
C VAL A 168 -8.49 -27.43 -12.77
N TRP A 169 -7.82 -28.21 -13.61
CA TRP A 169 -6.42 -28.00 -13.99
C TRP A 169 -6.20 -26.69 -14.77
N VAL A 170 -7.18 -26.29 -15.60
CA VAL A 170 -7.14 -24.98 -16.30
C VAL A 170 -7.26 -23.84 -15.28
N LEU A 171 -8.18 -23.94 -14.32
CA LEU A 171 -8.33 -22.93 -13.26
C LEU A 171 -7.05 -22.79 -12.42
N ILE A 172 -6.41 -23.91 -12.03
CA ILE A 172 -5.15 -23.92 -11.32
C ILE A 172 -4.04 -23.26 -12.17
N ALA A 173 -3.92 -23.63 -13.45
CA ALA A 173 -2.91 -23.04 -14.34
C ALA A 173 -3.07 -21.53 -14.52
N LEU A 174 -4.31 -21.05 -14.62
CA LEU A 174 -4.62 -19.62 -14.68
C LEU A 174 -4.22 -18.90 -13.38
N GLU A 175 -4.47 -19.52 -12.22
CA GLU A 175 -4.09 -18.94 -10.92
C GLU A 175 -2.58 -18.91 -10.71
N VAL A 176 -1.88 -20.00 -11.07
CA VAL A 176 -0.40 -20.05 -11.06
C VAL A 176 0.18 -18.97 -11.98
N LYS A 177 -0.40 -18.79 -13.18
CA LYS A 177 0.01 -17.71 -14.10
C LYS A 177 -0.24 -16.32 -13.50
N ALA A 178 -1.37 -16.12 -12.84
CA ALA A 178 -1.69 -14.84 -12.18
C ALA A 178 -0.73 -14.53 -11.01
N GLN A 179 -0.25 -15.55 -10.30
CA GLN A 179 0.66 -15.40 -9.16
C GLN A 179 2.14 -15.67 -9.50
N ARG A 180 2.51 -15.77 -10.78
CA ARG A 180 3.85 -16.20 -11.20
C ARG A 180 4.99 -15.38 -10.62
N ALA A 181 4.87 -14.04 -10.54
CA ALA A 181 5.92 -13.19 -9.99
C ALA A 181 6.11 -13.47 -8.49
N PHE A 182 5.02 -13.61 -7.75
CA PHE A 182 5.05 -14.01 -6.34
C PHE A 182 5.72 -15.38 -6.16
N LEU A 183 5.32 -16.37 -6.94
CA LEU A 183 5.88 -17.73 -6.85
C LEU A 183 7.37 -17.75 -7.18
N ILE A 184 7.80 -17.12 -8.28
CA ILE A 184 9.20 -17.06 -8.71
C ILE A 184 10.05 -16.36 -7.65
N THR A 185 9.65 -15.17 -7.20
CA THR A 185 10.40 -14.38 -6.21
C THR A 185 10.57 -15.16 -4.91
N ASN A 186 9.49 -15.78 -4.43
CA ASN A 186 9.54 -16.55 -3.18
C ASN A 186 10.30 -17.87 -3.32
N SER A 187 10.22 -18.57 -4.45
CA SER A 187 11.01 -19.79 -4.70
C SER A 187 12.50 -19.48 -4.78
N ILE A 188 12.91 -18.43 -5.48
CA ILE A 188 14.31 -18.00 -5.56
C ILE A 188 14.82 -17.63 -4.16
N GLY A 189 14.05 -16.80 -3.42
CA GLY A 189 14.43 -16.40 -2.08
C GLY A 189 14.58 -17.60 -1.14
N PHE A 190 13.60 -18.51 -1.13
CA PHE A 190 13.68 -19.73 -0.32
C PHE A 190 14.91 -20.60 -0.68
N ALA A 191 15.19 -20.77 -1.97
CA ALA A 191 16.37 -21.54 -2.43
C ALA A 191 17.68 -20.89 -1.97
N LEU A 192 17.81 -19.57 -2.07
CA LEU A 192 19.00 -18.84 -1.61
C LEU A 192 19.21 -18.97 -0.08
N PHE A 193 18.16 -18.81 0.69
CA PHE A 193 18.22 -18.96 2.15
C PHE A 193 18.52 -20.42 2.55
N THR A 194 17.96 -21.39 1.83
CA THR A 194 18.24 -22.82 2.06
C THR A 194 19.69 -23.15 1.75
N ALA A 195 20.23 -22.65 0.63
CA ALA A 195 21.65 -22.82 0.28
C ALA A 195 22.60 -22.23 1.32
N ALA A 196 22.16 -21.17 2.02
CA ALA A 196 22.90 -20.57 3.14
C ALA A 196 22.65 -21.27 4.49
N GLY A 197 21.87 -22.36 4.56
CA GLY A 197 21.51 -23.03 5.81
C GLY A 197 20.47 -22.27 6.66
N LEU A 198 19.84 -21.23 6.10
CA LEU A 198 18.94 -20.30 6.80
C LEU A 198 17.48 -20.44 6.33
N TRP A 199 17.04 -21.62 5.87
CA TRP A 199 15.67 -21.86 5.39
C TRP A 199 14.58 -21.41 6.37
N TRP A 200 14.81 -21.59 7.67
CA TRP A 200 13.91 -21.17 8.76
C TRP A 200 13.78 -19.65 8.84
N ALA A 201 14.86 -18.90 8.56
CA ALA A 201 14.84 -17.45 8.56
C ALA A 201 13.97 -16.92 7.39
N TRP A 202 13.96 -17.60 6.23
CA TRP A 202 13.01 -17.28 5.17
C TRP A 202 11.55 -17.40 5.64
N LEU A 203 11.21 -18.49 6.34
CA LEU A 203 9.87 -18.72 6.85
C LEU A 203 9.46 -17.68 7.90
N LEU A 204 10.34 -17.46 8.91
CA LEU A 204 10.02 -16.59 10.04
C LEU A 204 10.21 -15.09 9.75
N MET A 205 11.15 -14.74 8.87
CA MET A 205 11.55 -13.34 8.69
C MET A 205 11.10 -12.74 7.35
N TRP A 206 10.56 -13.58 6.44
CA TRP A 206 10.02 -13.11 5.17
C TRP A 206 8.56 -13.53 4.95
N LEU A 207 8.21 -14.82 5.09
CA LEU A 207 6.84 -15.28 4.88
C LEU A 207 5.91 -14.94 6.04
N LEU A 208 6.34 -15.09 7.27
CA LEU A 208 5.51 -14.76 8.43
C LEU A 208 5.13 -13.28 8.47
N PRO A 209 6.03 -12.30 8.29
CA PRO A 209 5.64 -10.90 8.16
C PRO A 209 4.66 -10.65 7.01
N MET A 210 4.87 -11.27 5.87
CA MET A 210 4.00 -11.18 4.70
C MET A 210 2.60 -11.75 4.97
N ALA A 211 2.50 -12.80 5.77
CA ALA A 211 1.23 -13.43 6.12
C ALA A 211 0.48 -12.72 7.26
N THR A 212 1.16 -11.95 8.10
CA THR A 212 0.62 -11.41 9.35
C THR A 212 0.70 -9.89 9.44
N TRP A 213 1.90 -9.33 9.57
CA TRP A 213 2.08 -7.90 9.77
C TRP A 213 1.74 -7.05 8.54
N LEU A 214 2.13 -7.49 7.36
CA LEU A 214 1.79 -6.79 6.12
C LEU A 214 0.29 -6.61 5.90
N PRO A 215 -0.58 -7.64 6.04
CA PRO A 215 -2.03 -7.46 5.98
C PRO A 215 -2.56 -6.48 7.01
N LEU A 216 -2.06 -6.52 8.25
CA LEU A 216 -2.45 -5.60 9.30
C LEU A 216 -2.13 -4.14 8.94
N VAL A 217 -0.86 -3.84 8.61
CA VAL A 217 -0.47 -2.46 8.32
C VAL A 217 -1.10 -1.94 7.03
N SER A 218 -1.35 -2.81 6.05
CA SER A 218 -2.12 -2.47 4.84
C SER A 218 -3.56 -2.10 5.17
N ARG A 219 -4.20 -2.81 6.10
CA ARG A 219 -5.55 -2.48 6.60
C ARG A 219 -5.57 -1.16 7.34
N LEU A 220 -4.64 -0.95 8.28
CA LEU A 220 -4.56 0.30 9.06
C LEU A 220 -4.36 1.50 8.13
N ARG A 221 -3.49 1.34 7.14
CA ARG A 221 -3.26 2.34 6.10
C ARG A 221 -4.55 2.62 5.32
N ASN A 222 -5.22 1.61 4.75
CA ASN A 222 -6.46 1.80 3.97
C ASN A 222 -7.55 2.50 4.78
N ILE A 223 -7.74 2.11 6.05
CA ILE A 223 -8.68 2.77 6.95
C ILE A 223 -8.29 4.24 7.12
N ALA A 224 -7.01 4.52 7.37
CA ALA A 224 -6.54 5.89 7.56
C ALA A 224 -6.71 6.76 6.33
N GLU A 225 -6.61 6.20 5.14
CA GLU A 225 -6.68 6.92 3.87
C GLU A 225 -8.11 7.19 3.40
N HIS A 226 -9.02 6.22 3.54
CA HIS A 226 -10.32 6.25 2.85
C HIS A 226 -11.56 6.00 3.72
N ALA A 227 -11.42 5.48 4.96
CA ALA A 227 -12.60 5.24 5.77
C ALA A 227 -13.27 6.54 6.24
N LEU A 228 -14.61 6.58 6.20
CA LEU A 228 -15.41 7.77 6.53
C LEU A 228 -15.10 9.01 5.64
N ILE A 229 -14.59 8.79 4.44
CA ILE A 229 -14.55 9.81 3.41
C ILE A 229 -15.92 9.87 2.74
N VAL A 230 -16.37 11.06 2.40
CA VAL A 230 -17.70 11.28 1.81
C VAL A 230 -17.79 10.56 0.46
N GLU A 231 -18.73 9.60 0.36
CA GLU A 231 -18.99 8.90 -0.89
C GLU A 231 -19.52 9.84 -1.96
N ASN A 232 -19.13 9.60 -3.22
CA ASN A 232 -19.55 10.41 -4.37
C ASN A 232 -19.29 11.91 -4.23
N SER A 233 -18.29 12.31 -3.42
CA SER A 233 -17.92 13.72 -3.26
C SER A 233 -17.52 14.32 -4.61
N THR A 234 -18.09 15.48 -4.93
CA THR A 234 -17.68 16.30 -6.07
C THR A 234 -16.49 17.19 -5.74
N ASP A 235 -16.11 17.32 -4.46
CA ASP A 235 -14.96 18.11 -4.01
C ASP A 235 -13.68 17.26 -4.06
N PRO A 236 -12.75 17.52 -5.00
CA PRO A 236 -11.53 16.75 -5.14
C PRO A 236 -10.56 16.88 -3.97
N LEU A 237 -10.77 17.85 -3.06
CA LEU A 237 -9.97 18.02 -1.84
C LEU A 237 -10.32 17.00 -0.75
N ARG A 238 -11.43 16.25 -0.92
CA ARG A 238 -11.98 15.35 0.09
C ARG A 238 -12.05 13.88 -0.38
N HIS A 239 -11.29 13.51 -1.38
CA HIS A 239 -11.30 12.15 -1.91
C HIS A 239 -10.45 11.15 -1.10
N ALA A 240 -9.53 11.64 -0.29
CA ALA A 240 -8.67 10.85 0.58
C ALA A 240 -8.21 11.70 1.77
N ARG A 241 -7.62 11.03 2.75
CA ARG A 241 -7.16 11.66 4.00
C ARG A 241 -5.66 11.65 4.10
N THR A 242 -5.09 12.76 4.62
CA THR A 242 -3.73 12.82 5.13
C THR A 242 -3.74 12.58 6.63
N THR A 243 -2.88 11.68 7.11
CA THR A 243 -2.76 11.36 8.54
C THR A 243 -1.36 11.71 9.02
N HIS A 244 -1.24 12.60 10.00
CA HIS A 244 0.05 12.90 10.61
C HIS A 244 0.59 11.64 11.31
N THR A 245 1.92 11.51 11.32
CA THR A 245 2.59 10.34 11.89
C THR A 245 3.67 10.77 12.86
N ASN A 246 3.74 10.10 14.01
CA ASN A 246 4.91 10.13 14.87
C ASN A 246 6.02 9.21 14.32
N PHE A 247 7.15 9.16 15.02
CA PHE A 247 8.30 8.34 14.62
C PHE A 247 7.93 6.83 14.51
N PHE A 248 7.21 6.29 15.50
CA PHE A 248 6.84 4.87 15.53
C PHE A 248 5.83 4.50 14.45
N GLU A 249 4.81 5.34 14.23
CA GLU A 249 3.84 5.15 13.15
C GLU A 249 4.54 5.16 11.77
N ARG A 250 5.50 6.08 11.57
CA ARG A 250 6.29 6.12 10.33
C ARG A 250 7.18 4.90 10.17
N ALA A 251 7.79 4.43 11.23
CA ALA A 251 8.69 3.27 11.21
C ALA A 251 7.95 1.95 10.96
N LEU A 252 6.74 1.78 11.55
CA LEU A 252 6.05 0.50 11.65
C LEU A 252 4.72 0.42 10.88
N ILE A 253 4.15 1.55 10.37
CA ILE A 253 2.85 1.57 9.70
C ILE A 253 2.91 2.29 8.34
N ALA A 254 3.52 3.48 8.26
CA ALA A 254 3.42 4.39 7.13
C ALA A 254 4.78 4.69 6.47
N PRO A 255 5.41 3.71 5.79
CA PRO A 255 6.69 3.92 5.11
C PRO A 255 6.55 4.86 3.91
N TYR A 256 7.65 5.54 3.54
CA TYR A 256 7.77 6.34 2.31
C TYR A 256 6.66 7.37 2.10
N TRP A 257 6.30 8.09 3.19
CA TRP A 257 5.34 9.21 3.16
C TRP A 257 3.95 8.85 2.64
N VAL A 258 3.57 7.57 2.67
CA VAL A 258 2.23 7.11 2.24
C VAL A 258 1.09 7.76 3.02
N ASN A 259 1.39 8.27 4.21
CA ASN A 259 0.46 9.00 5.07
C ASN A 259 -0.03 10.35 4.50
N TYR A 260 0.65 10.91 3.47
CA TYR A 260 0.21 12.10 2.72
C TYR A 260 -0.69 11.72 1.56
N HIS A 261 -1.66 10.84 1.82
CA HIS A 261 -2.50 10.25 0.78
C HIS A 261 -3.52 11.23 0.20
N GLY A 262 -3.96 12.23 0.98
CA GLY A 262 -4.78 13.33 0.50
C GLY A 262 -4.10 14.11 -0.62
N GLU A 263 -2.85 14.55 -0.40
CA GLU A 263 -2.03 15.25 -1.40
C GLU A 263 -1.75 14.36 -2.62
N HIS A 264 -1.55 13.06 -2.42
CA HIS A 264 -1.36 12.12 -3.52
C HIS A 264 -2.63 12.04 -4.41
N HIS A 265 -3.82 11.96 -3.83
CA HIS A 265 -5.08 11.96 -4.61
C HIS A 265 -5.33 13.26 -5.34
N MET A 266 -4.97 14.39 -4.73
CA MET A 266 -5.06 15.71 -5.38
C MET A 266 -4.07 15.84 -6.55
N PHE A 267 -2.83 15.37 -6.37
CA PHE A 267 -1.70 15.60 -7.29
C PHE A 267 -0.94 14.32 -7.58
N THR A 268 -1.52 13.42 -8.36
CA THR A 268 -0.95 12.11 -8.70
C THR A 268 0.38 12.16 -9.46
N GLN A 269 0.86 13.36 -9.83
CA GLN A 269 2.14 13.58 -10.50
C GLN A 269 3.28 13.87 -9.52
N ILE A 270 2.99 14.05 -8.21
CA ILE A 270 4.01 14.34 -7.20
C ILE A 270 4.60 13.03 -6.68
N PRO A 271 5.93 12.78 -6.83
CA PRO A 271 6.57 11.61 -6.25
C PRO A 271 6.48 11.61 -4.71
N CYS A 272 6.44 10.42 -4.10
CA CYS A 272 6.23 10.27 -2.65
C CYS A 272 7.20 11.11 -1.79
N TRP A 273 8.45 11.27 -2.21
CA TRP A 273 9.46 12.08 -1.48
C TRP A 273 9.21 13.59 -1.51
N ASN A 274 8.33 14.07 -2.39
CA ASN A 274 7.94 15.47 -2.46
C ASN A 274 6.57 15.76 -1.81
N LEU A 275 5.79 14.73 -1.43
CA LEU A 275 4.48 14.91 -0.78
C LEU A 275 4.54 15.70 0.52
N PRO A 276 5.54 15.51 1.43
CA PRO A 276 5.67 16.35 2.62
C PRO A 276 5.84 17.83 2.30
N LYS A 277 6.58 18.14 1.22
CA LYS A 277 6.78 19.52 0.79
C LYS A 277 5.49 20.10 0.20
N ALA A 278 4.74 19.30 -0.57
CA ALA A 278 3.42 19.70 -1.07
C ALA A 278 2.47 20.03 0.09
N HIS A 279 2.40 19.15 1.10
CA HIS A 279 1.59 19.39 2.31
C HIS A 279 1.98 20.69 3.01
N TRP A 280 3.28 20.93 3.21
CA TRP A 280 3.77 22.15 3.84
C TRP A 280 3.38 23.42 3.06
N LEU A 281 3.51 23.40 1.73
CA LEU A 281 3.10 24.52 0.86
C LEU A 281 1.59 24.74 0.92
N LEU A 282 0.78 23.69 0.90
CA LEU A 282 -0.67 23.78 1.05
C LEU A 282 -1.06 24.34 2.43
N ALA A 283 -0.35 23.93 3.48
CA ALA A 283 -0.57 24.44 4.84
C ALA A 283 -0.23 25.94 4.95
N SER A 284 0.89 26.38 4.38
CA SER A 284 1.29 27.79 4.39
C SER A 284 0.31 28.70 3.63
N LYS A 285 -0.47 28.12 2.70
CA LYS A 285 -1.53 28.82 1.95
C LYS A 285 -2.94 28.64 2.56
N GLY A 286 -3.04 28.01 3.76
CA GLY A 286 -4.32 27.79 4.44
C GLY A 286 -5.23 26.71 3.82
N ILE A 287 -4.74 25.96 2.81
CA ILE A 287 -5.53 24.97 2.09
C ILE A 287 -5.80 23.71 2.91
N THR A 288 -4.90 23.37 3.86
CA THR A 288 -5.07 22.18 4.71
C THR A 288 -6.34 22.20 5.56
N ALA A 289 -6.93 23.38 5.82
CA ALA A 289 -8.23 23.50 6.48
C ALA A 289 -9.40 22.96 5.63
N ARG A 290 -9.22 22.79 4.32
CA ARG A 290 -10.24 22.31 3.38
C ARG A 290 -10.10 20.82 3.05
N ILE A 291 -8.96 20.19 3.36
CA ILE A 291 -8.70 18.76 3.12
C ILE A 291 -8.92 17.94 4.38
N GLU A 292 -9.13 16.65 4.22
CA GLU A 292 -9.26 15.73 5.35
C GLU A 292 -7.87 15.45 5.96
N VAL A 293 -7.62 15.97 7.17
CA VAL A 293 -6.37 15.76 7.93
C VAL A 293 -6.68 15.19 9.29
N GLN A 294 -5.94 14.16 9.71
CA GLN A 294 -6.02 13.59 11.06
C GLN A 294 -4.67 13.59 11.76
N GLY A 295 -4.69 13.76 13.09
CA GLY A 295 -3.48 13.93 13.89
C GLY A 295 -2.67 12.64 14.12
N SER A 296 -3.26 11.46 13.96
CA SER A 296 -2.58 10.16 14.12
C SER A 296 -3.42 9.00 13.57
N TYR A 297 -2.79 7.86 13.35
CA TYR A 297 -3.49 6.61 13.02
C TYR A 297 -4.44 6.18 14.15
N ALA A 298 -4.02 6.36 15.42
CA ALA A 298 -4.87 6.06 16.58
C ALA A 298 -6.16 6.90 16.58
N ALA A 299 -6.09 8.19 16.26
CA ALA A 299 -7.26 9.07 16.17
C ALA A 299 -8.23 8.61 15.07
N VAL A 300 -7.71 8.17 13.91
CA VAL A 300 -8.55 7.60 12.84
C VAL A 300 -9.25 6.33 13.32
N LEU A 301 -8.51 5.40 13.95
CA LEU A 301 -9.09 4.14 14.44
C LEU A 301 -10.17 4.37 15.51
N GLN A 302 -9.99 5.36 16.38
CA GLN A 302 -11.00 5.77 17.33
C GLN A 302 -12.25 6.28 16.60
N ARG A 303 -12.10 7.20 15.65
CA ARG A 303 -13.19 7.78 14.87
C ARG A 303 -14.02 6.72 14.15
N VAL A 304 -13.38 5.79 13.43
CA VAL A 304 -14.07 4.74 12.65
C VAL A 304 -14.77 3.69 13.50
N THR A 305 -14.54 3.69 14.83
CA THR A 305 -15.19 2.78 15.76
C THR A 305 -16.20 3.48 16.69
N THR A 306 -16.15 4.80 16.83
CA THR A 306 -17.03 5.57 17.74
C THR A 306 -18.28 6.06 17.02
N GLU A 307 -18.17 6.49 15.75
CA GLU A 307 -19.33 6.98 14.98
C GLU A 307 -20.37 5.88 14.65
N ALA A 308 -20.05 4.60 14.86
CA ALA A 308 -20.98 3.49 14.67
C ALA A 308 -22.12 3.39 15.74
N VAL A 309 -22.19 4.33 16.65
CA VAL A 309 -23.11 4.27 17.81
C VAL A 309 -24.24 5.29 17.70
N LEU A 310 -24.30 6.04 16.59
CA LEU A 310 -25.42 6.95 16.26
C LEU A 310 -26.24 6.39 15.10
#